data_b59de130e31b4b30b247d820cf43973a
#
_entry.id   b59de130e31b4b30b247d820cf43973a
#
_cell.length_a   1.000
_cell.length_b   1.000
_cell.length_c   1.000
_cell.angle_alpha   90.00
_cell.angle_beta   90.00
_cell.angle_gamma   90.00
#
_symmetry.space_group_name_H-M   'P 1'
#
loop_
_entity.id
_entity.type
_entity.pdbx_description
1 polymer ?
#
loop_
_entity_poly.entity_id
_entity_poly.type
_entity_poly.pdbx_seq_one_letter_code
_entity_poly.pdbx_strand_id
1 'polypeptide(L)'
;MQFYNYLVEKQELQINTLETVHTLLHPTFQLAVRDDIIRKNPSDGVMAELKKNLGMKTGVRHALTIPQQRVFMEYIATHPIYFHWWPIFTIFLGTGCRIGEVLGLRWEDIDYEKRIISINHNLTYYPVGEARASENHISTPKTEAGMRTIPMLDAVKDAFEMIWEEQKEKGWTDAEIDGMTGFIFCNRYGNIMNAQSVNRAIKRIASSYNATEEVEARKEHREPVLLPNFSAHNLRHTFCTRLCERETNLKVIQSIMGHKDIQTTMDIYAEATEEKKQETFEHLAATMDVF
;
A
#
# COMPACT_ATOMS: atom_id res chain seq x y z
N MET A 1 -12.69 -19.27 -23.96
CA MET A 1 -12.45 -17.95 -24.60
C MET A 1 -13.70 -17.06 -24.65
N GLN A 2 -14.85 -17.47 -25.19
CA GLN A 2 -16.05 -16.63 -25.29
C GLN A 2 -16.48 -15.96 -23.98
N PHE A 3 -16.47 -16.69 -22.84
CA PHE A 3 -16.81 -16.14 -21.54
C PHE A 3 -15.86 -15.00 -21.11
N TYR A 4 -14.57 -15.18 -21.27
CA TYR A 4 -13.58 -14.14 -20.92
C TYR A 4 -13.68 -12.92 -21.86
N ASN A 5 -13.92 -13.14 -23.16
CA ASN A 5 -14.17 -12.04 -24.10
C ASN A 5 -15.43 -11.26 -23.71
N TYR A 6 -16.50 -11.95 -23.28
CA TYR A 6 -17.70 -11.29 -22.75
C TYR A 6 -17.38 -10.41 -21.52
N LEU A 7 -16.55 -10.91 -20.58
CA LEU A 7 -16.14 -10.14 -19.42
C LEU A 7 -15.33 -8.89 -19.78
N VAL A 8 -14.51 -8.97 -20.83
CA VAL A 8 -13.74 -7.82 -21.33
C VAL A 8 -14.64 -6.84 -22.08
N GLU A 9 -15.36 -7.32 -23.10
CA GLU A 9 -16.06 -6.48 -24.07
C GLU A 9 -17.39 -5.92 -23.55
N LYS A 10 -18.10 -6.69 -22.71
CA LYS A 10 -19.43 -6.30 -22.21
C LYS A 10 -19.44 -5.83 -20.77
N GLN A 11 -18.51 -6.34 -19.95
CA GLN A 11 -18.40 -5.95 -18.55
C GLN A 11 -17.22 -5.01 -18.28
N GLU A 12 -16.40 -4.72 -19.29
CA GLU A 12 -15.22 -3.81 -19.24
C GLU A 12 -14.27 -4.14 -18.09
N LEU A 13 -14.14 -5.43 -17.71
CA LEU A 13 -13.33 -5.84 -16.59
C LEU A 13 -11.84 -5.72 -16.91
N GLN A 14 -11.11 -5.18 -15.96
CA GLN A 14 -9.65 -5.08 -16.02
C GLN A 14 -8.99 -6.44 -15.89
N ILE A 15 -7.79 -6.61 -16.45
CA ILE A 15 -7.03 -7.87 -16.48
C ILE A 15 -6.85 -8.49 -15.07
N ASN A 16 -6.60 -7.68 -14.05
CA ASN A 16 -6.44 -8.16 -12.67
C ASN A 16 -7.73 -8.77 -12.11
N THR A 17 -8.90 -8.25 -12.52
CA THR A 17 -10.20 -8.82 -12.15
C THR A 17 -10.43 -10.15 -12.88
N LEU A 18 -10.04 -10.22 -14.16
CA LEU A 18 -10.09 -11.46 -14.94
C LEU A 18 -9.16 -12.53 -14.35
N GLU A 19 -7.97 -12.18 -13.90
CA GLU A 19 -7.06 -13.08 -13.18
C GLU A 19 -7.71 -13.63 -11.91
N THR A 20 -8.41 -12.77 -11.15
CA THR A 20 -9.14 -13.21 -9.95
C THR A 20 -10.25 -14.21 -10.31
N VAL A 21 -11.04 -13.94 -11.37
CA VAL A 21 -12.05 -14.87 -11.88
C VAL A 21 -11.40 -16.19 -12.32
N HIS A 22 -10.29 -16.11 -13.03
CA HIS A 22 -9.55 -17.27 -13.50
C HIS A 22 -9.02 -18.13 -12.35
N THR A 23 -8.54 -17.50 -11.26
CA THR A 23 -8.05 -18.19 -10.07
C THR A 23 -9.13 -19.06 -9.41
N LEU A 24 -10.40 -18.73 -9.59
CA LEU A 24 -11.52 -19.54 -9.12
C LEU A 24 -11.92 -20.62 -10.14
N LEU A 25 -12.05 -20.24 -11.41
CA LEU A 25 -12.56 -21.13 -12.46
C LEU A 25 -11.56 -22.22 -12.86
N HIS A 26 -10.27 -21.88 -13.00
CA HIS A 26 -9.25 -22.82 -13.46
C HIS A 26 -9.09 -24.05 -12.54
N PRO A 27 -8.96 -23.90 -11.21
CA PRO A 27 -8.92 -25.06 -10.31
C PRO A 27 -10.22 -25.84 -10.28
N THR A 28 -11.38 -25.17 -10.43
CA THR A 28 -12.68 -25.85 -10.48
C THR A 28 -12.77 -26.77 -11.71
N PHE A 29 -12.39 -26.29 -12.88
CA PHE A 29 -12.35 -27.12 -14.08
C PHE A 29 -11.26 -28.19 -13.98
N GLN A 30 -10.14 -27.91 -13.34
CA GLN A 30 -9.10 -28.91 -13.11
C GLN A 30 -9.61 -30.07 -12.21
N LEU A 31 -10.42 -29.75 -11.21
CA LEU A 31 -11.08 -30.76 -10.39
C LEU A 31 -12.04 -31.61 -11.24
N ALA A 32 -12.86 -30.97 -12.08
CA ALA A 32 -13.79 -31.68 -12.97
C ALA A 32 -13.05 -32.60 -13.99
N VAL A 33 -11.85 -32.23 -14.44
CA VAL A 33 -11.01 -33.11 -15.26
C VAL A 33 -10.52 -34.29 -14.45
N ARG A 34 -10.06 -34.07 -13.21
CA ARG A 34 -9.57 -35.15 -12.33
C ARG A 34 -10.67 -36.14 -11.95
N ASP A 35 -11.90 -35.66 -11.83
CA ASP A 35 -13.07 -36.46 -11.48
C ASP A 35 -13.78 -37.05 -12.74
N ASP A 36 -13.11 -37.04 -13.92
CA ASP A 36 -13.58 -37.55 -15.22
C ASP A 36 -14.93 -36.97 -15.71
N ILE A 37 -15.31 -35.79 -15.19
CA ILE A 37 -16.56 -35.08 -15.60
C ILE A 37 -16.34 -34.41 -16.97
N ILE A 38 -15.16 -33.83 -17.20
CA ILE A 38 -14.76 -33.25 -18.49
C ILE A 38 -13.38 -33.73 -18.89
N ARG A 39 -13.15 -33.83 -20.21
CA ARG A 39 -11.91 -34.38 -20.75
C ARG A 39 -10.71 -33.46 -20.70
N LYS A 40 -10.94 -32.16 -20.74
CA LYS A 40 -9.89 -31.11 -20.75
C LYS A 40 -10.39 -29.90 -20.00
N ASN A 41 -9.47 -29.18 -19.38
CA ASN A 41 -9.78 -27.91 -18.73
C ASN A 41 -10.00 -26.82 -19.80
N PRO A 42 -11.23 -26.26 -19.95
CA PRO A 42 -11.52 -25.26 -20.97
C PRO A 42 -10.87 -23.90 -20.70
N SER A 43 -10.25 -23.71 -19.54
CA SER A 43 -9.54 -22.49 -19.17
C SER A 43 -8.01 -22.54 -19.35
N ASP A 44 -7.49 -23.68 -19.83
CA ASP A 44 -6.05 -23.83 -20.11
C ASP A 44 -5.60 -22.81 -21.18
N GLY A 45 -4.53 -22.08 -20.87
CA GLY A 45 -3.92 -21.11 -21.77
C GLY A 45 -4.69 -19.82 -22.01
N VAL A 46 -5.95 -19.73 -21.55
CA VAL A 46 -6.84 -18.58 -21.82
C VAL A 46 -6.25 -17.26 -21.35
N MET A 47 -5.68 -17.20 -20.15
CA MET A 47 -5.11 -15.94 -19.62
C MET A 47 -3.88 -15.49 -20.39
N ALA A 48 -3.03 -16.42 -20.84
CA ALA A 48 -1.86 -16.10 -21.67
C ALA A 48 -2.28 -15.52 -23.01
N GLU A 49 -3.29 -16.11 -23.64
CA GLU A 49 -3.84 -15.66 -24.91
C GLU A 49 -4.53 -14.28 -24.79
N LEU A 50 -5.32 -14.07 -23.73
CA LEU A 50 -5.95 -12.76 -23.45
C LEU A 50 -4.91 -11.65 -23.27
N LYS A 51 -3.88 -11.88 -22.45
CA LYS A 51 -2.80 -10.90 -22.24
C LYS A 51 -2.11 -10.53 -23.54
N LYS A 52 -1.83 -11.54 -24.38
CA LYS A 52 -1.21 -11.35 -25.68
C LYS A 52 -2.09 -10.57 -26.65
N ASN A 53 -3.37 -10.95 -26.78
CA ASN A 53 -4.29 -10.36 -27.76
C ASN A 53 -4.74 -8.95 -27.39
N LEU A 54 -4.92 -8.67 -26.11
CA LEU A 54 -5.39 -7.37 -25.64
C LEU A 54 -4.25 -6.38 -25.35
N GLY A 55 -2.98 -6.81 -25.45
CA GLY A 55 -1.84 -5.97 -25.08
C GLY A 55 -1.91 -5.45 -23.64
N MET A 56 -2.73 -6.09 -22.79
CA MET A 56 -2.98 -5.64 -21.45
C MET A 56 -1.78 -5.92 -20.57
N LYS A 57 -1.16 -4.84 -20.09
CA LYS A 57 -0.14 -4.90 -19.03
C LYS A 57 -0.83 -4.90 -17.68
N THR A 58 -0.36 -5.74 -16.77
CA THR A 58 -0.72 -5.63 -15.35
C THR A 58 -0.37 -4.23 -14.88
N GLY A 59 -1.30 -3.55 -14.22
CA GLY A 59 -1.03 -2.20 -13.73
C GLY A 59 0.17 -2.21 -12.77
N VAL A 60 1.24 -1.54 -13.15
CA VAL A 60 2.42 -1.35 -12.30
C VAL A 60 2.08 -0.31 -11.24
N ARG A 61 2.40 -0.60 -9.99
CA ARG A 61 2.27 0.36 -8.91
C ARG A 61 3.58 1.13 -8.82
N HIS A 62 3.51 2.43 -8.99
CA HIS A 62 4.69 3.29 -8.88
C HIS A 62 4.81 3.89 -7.49
N ALA A 63 6.05 4.07 -7.04
CA ALA A 63 6.37 4.88 -5.88
C ALA A 63 6.05 6.35 -6.16
N LEU A 64 5.77 7.12 -5.10
CA LEU A 64 5.79 8.57 -5.22
C LEU A 64 7.22 9.04 -5.48
N THR A 65 7.40 9.98 -6.38
CA THR A 65 8.68 10.65 -6.55
C THR A 65 9.04 11.43 -5.27
N ILE A 66 10.32 11.79 -5.09
CA ILE A 66 10.75 12.58 -3.92
C ILE A 66 9.99 13.90 -3.83
N PRO A 67 9.81 14.68 -4.91
CA PRO A 67 8.98 15.90 -4.86
C PRO A 67 7.53 15.61 -4.48
N GLN A 68 6.90 14.59 -5.05
CA GLN A 68 5.51 14.21 -4.73
C GLN A 68 5.34 13.79 -3.26
N GLN A 69 6.26 12.98 -2.74
CA GLN A 69 6.25 12.60 -1.32
C GLN A 69 6.38 13.82 -0.41
N ARG A 70 7.29 14.75 -0.76
CA ARG A 70 7.53 15.98 0.01
C ARG A 70 6.27 16.86 0.04
N VAL A 71 5.74 17.22 -1.11
CA VAL A 71 4.56 18.11 -1.18
C VAL A 71 3.33 17.49 -0.53
N PHE A 72 3.17 16.15 -0.61
CA PHE A 72 2.08 15.46 0.10
C PHE A 72 2.19 15.63 1.61
N MET A 73 3.37 15.40 2.18
CA MET A 73 3.58 15.50 3.63
C MET A 73 3.57 16.95 4.13
N GLU A 74 4.15 17.89 3.38
CA GLU A 74 4.14 19.32 3.70
C GLU A 74 2.73 19.89 3.67
N TYR A 75 1.93 19.53 2.65
CA TYR A 75 0.54 19.95 2.55
C TYR A 75 -0.28 19.46 3.75
N ILE A 76 -0.14 18.23 4.16
CA ILE A 76 -0.84 17.69 5.31
C ILE A 76 -0.37 18.38 6.60
N ALA A 77 0.94 18.59 6.76
CA ALA A 77 1.51 19.20 7.96
C ALA A 77 1.04 20.65 8.18
N THR A 78 0.75 21.38 7.11
CA THR A 78 0.36 22.80 7.17
C THR A 78 -1.14 23.03 7.04
N HIS A 79 -1.90 22.02 6.57
CA HIS A 79 -3.33 22.20 6.31
C HIS A 79 -4.19 21.92 7.53
N PRO A 80 -4.98 22.90 8.03
CA PRO A 80 -5.69 22.79 9.33
C PRO A 80 -6.71 21.64 9.39
N ILE A 81 -7.29 21.25 8.24
CA ILE A 81 -8.26 20.14 8.18
C ILE A 81 -7.57 18.79 8.08
N TYR A 82 -6.38 18.72 7.46
CA TYR A 82 -5.73 17.44 7.17
C TYR A 82 -4.60 17.10 8.13
N PHE A 83 -4.17 17.99 8.98
CA PHE A 83 -3.06 17.79 9.92
C PHE A 83 -3.20 16.51 10.76
N HIS A 84 -4.41 16.14 11.17
CA HIS A 84 -4.67 14.92 11.94
C HIS A 84 -4.32 13.61 11.18
N TRP A 85 -4.10 13.68 9.85
CA TRP A 85 -3.62 12.55 9.04
C TRP A 85 -2.10 12.45 8.98
N TRP A 86 -1.39 13.49 9.42
CA TRP A 86 0.07 13.53 9.35
C TRP A 86 0.73 12.35 10.08
N PRO A 87 0.34 11.99 11.32
CA PRO A 87 0.99 10.90 12.03
C PRO A 87 0.85 9.55 11.33
N ILE A 88 -0.35 9.18 10.86
CA ILE A 88 -0.55 7.89 10.21
C ILE A 88 0.22 7.78 8.89
N PHE A 89 0.28 8.86 8.09
CA PHE A 89 1.05 8.82 6.83
C PHE A 89 2.56 8.84 7.07
N THR A 90 3.03 9.49 8.12
CA THR A 90 4.43 9.39 8.57
C THR A 90 4.78 7.95 8.94
N ILE A 91 3.90 7.24 9.64
CA ILE A 91 4.10 5.84 9.99
C ILE A 91 4.10 4.96 8.73
N PHE A 92 3.20 5.17 7.76
CA PHE A 92 3.24 4.43 6.49
C PHE A 92 4.56 4.62 5.74
N LEU A 93 5.01 5.87 5.61
CA LEU A 93 6.23 6.23 4.88
C LEU A 93 7.52 5.91 5.64
N GLY A 94 7.45 5.73 6.96
CA GLY A 94 8.61 5.41 7.79
C GLY A 94 8.74 3.93 8.17
N THR A 95 7.73 3.10 7.88
CA THR A 95 7.73 1.66 8.21
C THR A 95 7.53 0.74 7.02
N GLY A 96 6.88 1.24 5.98
CA GLY A 96 6.47 0.43 4.83
C GLY A 96 5.48 -0.69 5.18
N CYS A 97 4.81 -0.62 6.31
CA CYS A 97 3.80 -1.62 6.71
C CYS A 97 2.60 -1.67 5.77
N ARG A 98 1.94 -2.82 5.69
CA ARG A 98 0.67 -2.95 4.98
C ARG A 98 -0.42 -2.19 5.74
N ILE A 99 -1.42 -1.70 5.01
CA ILE A 99 -2.50 -0.91 5.61
C ILE A 99 -3.19 -1.62 6.79
N GLY A 100 -3.45 -2.91 6.68
CA GLY A 100 -4.04 -3.67 7.76
C GLY A 100 -3.08 -3.93 8.93
N GLU A 101 -1.77 -4.00 8.68
CA GLU A 101 -0.74 -4.07 9.72
C GLU A 101 -0.72 -2.76 10.53
N VAL A 102 -0.71 -1.60 9.85
CA VAL A 102 -0.73 -0.29 10.53
C VAL A 102 -2.03 -0.10 11.32
N LEU A 103 -3.18 -0.34 10.69
CA LEU A 103 -4.48 -0.13 11.35
C LEU A 103 -4.74 -1.12 12.50
N GLY A 104 -4.08 -2.27 12.49
CA GLY A 104 -4.12 -3.25 13.56
C GLY A 104 -3.22 -2.92 14.73
N LEU A 105 -2.25 -1.99 14.62
CA LEU A 105 -1.30 -1.69 15.71
C LEU A 105 -2.01 -1.29 17.00
N ARG A 106 -1.50 -1.84 18.08
CA ARG A 106 -1.91 -1.55 19.45
C ARG A 106 -0.75 -0.94 20.23
N TRP A 107 -1.03 -0.23 21.29
CA TRP A 107 0.03 0.39 22.10
C TRP A 107 1.04 -0.60 22.66
N GLU A 108 0.64 -1.83 22.93
CA GLU A 108 1.54 -2.90 23.39
C GLU A 108 2.52 -3.39 22.32
N ASP A 109 2.29 -3.09 21.04
CA ASP A 109 3.18 -3.42 19.94
C ASP A 109 4.35 -2.43 19.80
N ILE A 110 4.31 -1.32 20.54
CA ILE A 110 5.28 -0.21 20.45
C ILE A 110 6.22 -0.25 21.65
N ASP A 111 7.47 -0.60 21.42
CA ASP A 111 8.53 -0.55 22.42
C ASP A 111 9.39 0.70 22.20
N TYR A 112 9.13 1.75 23.00
CA TYR A 112 9.85 3.01 22.93
C TYR A 112 11.29 2.92 23.42
N GLU A 113 11.59 2.01 24.39
CA GLU A 113 12.92 1.84 24.94
C GLU A 113 13.85 1.19 23.91
N LYS A 114 13.39 0.11 23.26
CA LYS A 114 14.13 -0.59 22.22
C LYS A 114 13.97 0.06 20.85
N ARG A 115 13.05 1.00 20.71
CA ARG A 115 12.71 1.68 19.45
C ARG A 115 12.34 0.69 18.35
N ILE A 116 11.42 -0.20 18.66
CA ILE A 116 10.89 -1.19 17.71
C ILE A 116 9.36 -1.22 17.69
N ILE A 117 8.84 -1.61 16.55
CA ILE A 117 7.42 -1.87 16.30
C ILE A 117 7.26 -3.35 16.00
N SER A 118 6.42 -4.04 16.76
CA SER A 118 6.11 -5.45 16.56
C SER A 118 4.95 -5.63 15.60
N ILE A 119 5.18 -6.25 14.46
CA ILE A 119 4.13 -6.60 13.50
C ILE A 119 3.81 -8.08 13.69
N ASN A 120 2.69 -8.38 14.38
CA ASN A 120 2.29 -9.72 14.77
C ASN A 120 0.84 -10.06 14.39
N HIS A 121 0.07 -9.08 13.91
CA HIS A 121 -1.30 -9.24 13.46
C HIS A 121 -1.66 -8.24 12.35
N ASN A 122 -2.84 -8.42 11.76
CA ASN A 122 -3.32 -7.62 10.64
C ASN A 122 -4.83 -7.42 10.76
N LEU A 123 -5.27 -6.16 10.69
CA LEU A 123 -6.68 -5.81 10.64
C LEU A 123 -7.23 -6.04 9.24
N THR A 124 -8.32 -6.78 9.16
CA THR A 124 -9.06 -7.03 7.92
C THR A 124 -10.50 -6.54 8.08
N TYR A 125 -11.11 -6.12 6.97
CA TYR A 125 -12.48 -5.62 6.95
C TYR A 125 -13.24 -6.29 5.80
N TYR A 126 -14.13 -7.21 6.12
CA TYR A 126 -14.88 -7.99 5.13
C TYR A 126 -16.29 -8.32 5.61
N PRO A 127 -17.22 -8.61 4.68
CA PRO A 127 -18.59 -8.97 5.03
C PRO A 127 -18.67 -10.33 5.72
N VAL A 128 -19.45 -10.40 6.80
CA VAL A 128 -19.67 -11.61 7.61
C VAL A 128 -21.18 -11.90 7.67
N GLY A 129 -21.51 -13.20 7.68
CA GLY A 129 -22.88 -13.69 7.81
C GLY A 129 -23.78 -13.43 6.60
N GLU A 130 -25.07 -13.79 6.74
CA GLU A 130 -26.08 -13.66 5.69
C GLU A 130 -26.43 -12.19 5.39
N ALA A 131 -26.36 -11.32 6.38
CA ALA A 131 -26.64 -9.89 6.26
C ALA A 131 -25.55 -9.12 5.48
N ARG A 132 -24.40 -9.75 5.19
CA ARG A 132 -23.25 -9.16 4.49
C ARG A 132 -22.78 -7.81 5.06
N ALA A 133 -23.01 -7.56 6.36
CA ALA A 133 -22.42 -6.44 7.06
C ALA A 133 -20.90 -6.64 7.11
N SER A 134 -20.13 -5.60 6.78
CA SER A 134 -18.68 -5.68 6.86
C SER A 134 -18.22 -5.34 8.28
N GLU A 135 -17.39 -6.20 8.85
CA GLU A 135 -16.87 -6.08 10.20
C GLU A 135 -15.33 -6.12 10.19
N ASN A 136 -14.74 -5.56 11.24
CA ASN A 136 -13.31 -5.64 11.47
C ASN A 136 -12.96 -6.98 12.11
N HIS A 137 -11.91 -7.62 11.63
CA HIS A 137 -11.37 -8.85 12.19
C HIS A 137 -9.85 -8.76 12.30
N ILE A 138 -9.30 -9.40 13.31
CA ILE A 138 -7.86 -9.58 13.45
C ILE A 138 -7.47 -10.92 12.87
N SER A 139 -6.46 -10.92 12.03
CA SER A 139 -5.83 -12.12 11.53
C SER A 139 -4.35 -12.14 11.88
N THR A 140 -3.85 -13.30 12.29
CA THR A 140 -2.41 -13.51 12.38
C THR A 140 -1.79 -13.59 11.00
N PRO A 141 -0.56 -13.14 10.82
CA PRO A 141 0.14 -13.30 9.55
C PRO A 141 0.21 -14.78 9.15
N LYS A 142 -0.12 -15.07 7.89
CA LYS A 142 -0.16 -16.46 7.36
C LYS A 142 1.21 -17.13 7.28
N THR A 143 2.30 -16.40 7.52
CA THR A 143 3.68 -16.89 7.43
C THR A 143 4.52 -16.26 8.53
N GLU A 144 5.57 -16.96 8.97
CA GLU A 144 6.56 -16.43 9.91
C GLU A 144 7.20 -15.12 9.43
N ALA A 145 7.43 -14.98 8.12
CA ALA A 145 7.92 -13.73 7.52
C ALA A 145 6.97 -12.53 7.70
N GLY A 146 5.69 -12.78 8.00
CA GLY A 146 4.72 -11.74 8.34
C GLY A 146 4.88 -11.22 9.76
N MET A 147 5.39 -12.05 10.68
CA MET A 147 5.73 -11.65 12.04
C MET A 147 7.15 -11.12 12.05
N ARG A 148 7.30 -9.83 12.34
CA ARG A 148 8.59 -9.15 12.31
C ARG A 148 8.61 -7.95 13.24
N THR A 149 9.80 -7.50 13.57
CA THR A 149 10.01 -6.21 14.22
C THR A 149 10.61 -5.21 13.24
N ILE A 150 10.19 -3.97 13.34
CA ILE A 150 10.68 -2.87 12.50
C ILE A 150 11.34 -1.84 13.42
N PRO A 151 12.59 -1.43 13.13
CA PRO A 151 13.22 -0.32 13.85
C PRO A 151 12.43 0.97 13.67
N MET A 152 12.29 1.74 14.72
CA MET A 152 11.51 2.98 14.75
C MET A 152 12.39 4.17 14.41
N LEU A 153 12.11 4.85 13.31
CA LEU A 153 12.73 6.13 12.96
C LEU A 153 12.24 7.24 13.91
N ASP A 154 13.03 8.31 14.08
CA ASP A 154 12.65 9.45 14.95
C ASP A 154 11.30 10.04 14.56
N ALA A 155 11.08 10.34 13.28
CA ALA A 155 9.81 10.86 12.81
C ALA A 155 8.61 9.93 13.08
N VAL A 156 8.82 8.62 13.07
CA VAL A 156 7.78 7.62 13.40
C VAL A 156 7.50 7.61 14.90
N LYS A 157 8.55 7.73 15.72
CA LYS A 157 8.42 7.89 17.18
C LYS A 157 7.59 9.13 17.51
N ASP A 158 7.96 10.28 16.95
CA ASP A 158 7.26 11.54 17.15
C ASP A 158 5.79 11.43 16.72
N ALA A 159 5.51 10.74 15.61
CA ALA A 159 4.14 10.50 15.14
C ALA A 159 3.31 9.66 16.13
N PHE A 160 3.89 8.62 16.73
CA PHE A 160 3.22 7.85 17.79
C PHE A 160 3.02 8.66 19.06
N GLU A 161 4.01 9.46 19.46
CA GLU A 161 3.90 10.36 20.64
C GLU A 161 2.77 11.39 20.45
N MET A 162 2.62 11.95 19.25
CA MET A 162 1.49 12.86 18.94
C MET A 162 0.14 12.18 19.12
N ILE A 163 -0.01 10.93 18.62
CA ILE A 163 -1.27 10.18 18.78
C ILE A 163 -1.50 9.83 20.25
N TRP A 164 -0.46 9.47 20.99
CA TRP A 164 -0.55 9.17 22.41
C TRP A 164 -1.05 10.36 23.23
N GLU A 165 -0.47 11.53 23.03
CA GLU A 165 -0.91 12.75 23.74
C GLU A 165 -2.34 13.14 23.33
N GLU A 166 -2.71 13.00 22.06
CA GLU A 166 -4.09 13.23 21.60
C GLU A 166 -5.09 12.30 22.30
N GLN A 167 -4.76 10.99 22.40
CA GLN A 167 -5.65 10.02 23.07
C GLN A 167 -5.68 10.20 24.57
N LYS A 168 -4.60 10.66 25.19
CA LYS A 168 -4.54 10.99 26.60
C LYS A 168 -5.46 12.18 26.94
N GLU A 169 -5.57 13.16 26.04
CA GLU A 169 -6.45 14.32 26.23
C GLU A 169 -7.92 14.00 25.92
N LYS A 170 -8.18 13.26 24.83
CA LYS A 170 -9.54 13.01 24.32
C LYS A 170 -10.19 11.75 24.89
N GLY A 171 -9.42 10.88 25.52
CA GLY A 171 -9.82 9.55 25.97
C GLY A 171 -9.35 8.44 25.03
N TRP A 172 -9.08 7.29 25.63
CA TRP A 172 -8.69 6.07 24.94
C TRP A 172 -9.91 5.40 24.32
N THR A 173 -9.68 4.65 23.23
CA THR A 173 -10.76 3.83 22.67
C THR A 173 -11.01 2.60 23.51
N ASP A 174 -12.29 2.29 23.71
CA ASP A 174 -12.75 1.03 24.33
C ASP A 174 -13.04 -0.04 23.26
N ALA A 175 -12.68 0.21 21.99
CA ALA A 175 -12.96 -0.71 20.89
C ALA A 175 -12.22 -2.03 21.10
N GLU A 176 -12.98 -3.12 21.00
CA GLU A 176 -12.48 -4.49 21.05
C GLU A 176 -12.78 -5.20 19.74
N ILE A 177 -11.79 -5.91 19.19
CA ILE A 177 -11.94 -6.76 18.00
C ILE A 177 -11.29 -8.11 18.30
N ASP A 178 -12.07 -9.17 18.19
CA ASP A 178 -11.63 -10.54 18.40
C ASP A 178 -10.86 -10.72 19.74
N GLY A 179 -11.31 -10.05 20.82
CA GLY A 179 -10.70 -10.07 22.15
C GLY A 179 -9.48 -9.17 22.33
N MET A 180 -9.10 -8.37 21.33
CA MET A 180 -7.99 -7.43 21.39
C MET A 180 -8.48 -6.00 21.59
N THR A 181 -7.76 -5.23 22.42
CA THR A 181 -8.03 -3.82 22.74
C THR A 181 -6.76 -2.99 22.62
N GLY A 182 -6.87 -1.68 22.86
CA GLY A 182 -5.71 -0.77 22.87
C GLY A 182 -5.23 -0.35 21.49
N PHE A 183 -6.11 -0.35 20.49
CA PHE A 183 -5.80 0.05 19.12
C PHE A 183 -5.40 1.53 19.03
N ILE A 184 -4.42 1.82 18.17
CA ILE A 184 -3.85 3.17 18.02
C ILE A 184 -4.71 4.02 17.09
N PHE A 185 -5.18 3.46 15.95
CA PHE A 185 -5.80 4.24 14.88
C PHE A 185 -7.32 4.18 14.93
N CYS A 186 -7.90 5.17 15.59
CA CYS A 186 -9.34 5.32 15.75
C CYS A 186 -9.84 6.60 15.09
N ASN A 187 -11.09 6.60 14.69
CA ASN A 187 -11.77 7.78 14.20
C ASN A 187 -12.27 8.65 15.39
N ARG A 188 -12.78 9.84 15.09
CA ARG A 188 -13.33 10.79 16.10
C ARG A 188 -14.47 10.24 16.95
N TYR A 189 -15.02 9.08 16.62
CA TYR A 189 -16.10 8.41 17.36
C TYR A 189 -15.58 7.23 18.21
N GLY A 190 -14.26 7.05 18.29
CA GLY A 190 -13.63 5.92 19.00
C GLY A 190 -13.62 4.60 18.22
N ASN A 191 -14.21 4.54 17.01
CA ASN A 191 -14.18 3.32 16.21
C ASN A 191 -12.85 3.17 15.47
N ILE A 192 -12.38 1.94 15.33
CA ILE A 192 -11.13 1.63 14.62
C ILE A 192 -11.28 2.01 13.14
N MET A 193 -10.24 2.65 12.61
CA MET A 193 -10.18 3.02 11.20
C MET A 193 -10.12 1.78 10.31
N ASN A 194 -10.72 1.85 9.13
CA ASN A 194 -10.59 0.82 8.10
C ASN A 194 -9.80 1.31 6.88
N ALA A 195 -9.32 0.36 6.07
CA ALA A 195 -8.52 0.65 4.89
C ALA A 195 -9.22 1.58 3.88
N GLN A 196 -10.54 1.51 3.79
CA GLN A 196 -11.32 2.36 2.88
C GLN A 196 -11.32 3.82 3.33
N SER A 197 -11.39 4.08 4.65
CA SER A 197 -11.36 5.44 5.20
C SER A 197 -10.02 6.13 4.93
N VAL A 198 -8.90 5.42 5.12
CA VAL A 198 -7.54 5.90 4.83
C VAL A 198 -7.38 6.21 3.34
N ASN A 199 -7.76 5.28 2.46
CA ASN A 199 -7.64 5.48 1.01
C ASN A 199 -8.54 6.61 0.50
N ARG A 200 -9.73 6.81 1.09
CA ARG A 200 -10.58 7.97 0.78
C ARG A 200 -9.94 9.28 1.24
N ALA A 201 -9.26 9.27 2.39
CA ALA A 201 -8.53 10.44 2.86
C ALA A 201 -7.38 10.79 1.91
N ILE A 202 -6.56 9.82 1.49
CA ILE A 202 -5.49 10.03 0.50
C ILE A 202 -6.04 10.70 -0.77
N LYS A 203 -7.11 10.13 -1.36
CA LYS A 203 -7.71 10.69 -2.58
C LYS A 203 -8.20 12.12 -2.39
N ARG A 204 -8.88 12.40 -1.27
CA ARG A 204 -9.38 13.74 -0.96
C ARG A 204 -8.25 14.75 -0.77
N ILE A 205 -7.20 14.37 -0.05
CA ILE A 205 -6.02 15.20 0.20
C ILE A 205 -5.31 15.49 -1.11
N ALA A 206 -5.04 14.46 -1.93
CA ALA A 206 -4.38 14.63 -3.23
C ALA A 206 -5.19 15.51 -4.17
N SER A 207 -6.52 15.34 -4.26
CA SER A 207 -7.38 16.19 -5.07
C SER A 207 -7.40 17.64 -4.58
N SER A 208 -7.44 17.85 -3.26
CA SER A 208 -7.42 19.19 -2.66
C SER A 208 -6.08 19.91 -2.92
N TYR A 209 -4.96 19.20 -2.74
CA TYR A 209 -3.63 19.71 -3.06
C TYR A 209 -3.50 20.07 -4.53
N ASN A 210 -3.83 19.15 -5.44
CA ASN A 210 -3.69 19.36 -6.88
C ASN A 210 -4.49 20.58 -7.37
N ALA A 211 -5.71 20.75 -6.87
CA ALA A 211 -6.53 21.92 -7.21
C ALA A 211 -5.90 23.26 -6.79
N THR A 212 -5.21 23.28 -5.65
CA THR A 212 -4.49 24.46 -5.14
C THR A 212 -3.20 24.67 -5.95
N GLU A 213 -2.42 23.60 -6.14
CA GLU A 213 -1.13 23.60 -6.83
C GLU A 213 -1.25 24.07 -8.28
N GLU A 214 -2.27 23.61 -9.03
CA GLU A 214 -2.51 24.06 -10.41
C GLU A 214 -2.73 25.58 -10.52
N VAL A 215 -3.39 26.16 -9.52
CA VAL A 215 -3.63 27.61 -9.49
C VAL A 215 -2.36 28.37 -9.12
N GLU A 216 -1.62 27.89 -8.13
CA GLU A 216 -0.39 28.55 -7.65
C GLU A 216 0.73 28.45 -8.69
N ALA A 217 0.97 27.27 -9.24
CA ALA A 217 1.97 27.06 -10.29
C ALA A 217 1.72 27.94 -11.52
N ARG A 218 0.42 28.12 -11.91
CA ARG A 218 0.06 29.00 -13.02
C ARG A 218 0.34 30.48 -12.72
N LYS A 219 0.12 30.93 -11.47
CA LYS A 219 0.44 32.30 -11.03
C LYS A 219 1.95 32.54 -11.01
N GLU A 220 2.72 31.54 -10.60
CA GLU A 220 4.17 31.61 -10.47
C GLU A 220 4.91 31.28 -11.77
N HIS A 221 4.20 30.96 -12.85
CA HIS A 221 4.75 30.56 -14.15
C HIS A 221 5.73 29.38 -14.07
N ARG A 222 5.42 28.39 -13.24
CA ARG A 222 6.18 27.14 -13.08
C ARG A 222 5.34 25.90 -13.41
N GLU A 223 5.99 24.79 -13.67
CA GLU A 223 5.31 23.51 -13.81
C GLU A 223 4.77 23.03 -12.45
N PRO A 224 3.52 22.52 -12.39
CA PRO A 224 2.94 22.02 -11.16
C PRO A 224 3.50 20.64 -10.78
N VAL A 225 3.75 20.42 -9.51
CA VAL A 225 4.09 19.11 -8.95
C VAL A 225 2.80 18.41 -8.52
N LEU A 226 2.15 17.70 -9.44
CA LEU A 226 0.88 17.05 -9.18
C LEU A 226 1.06 15.68 -8.52
N LEU A 227 0.16 15.37 -7.57
CA LEU A 227 0.05 14.07 -6.95
C LEU A 227 -0.77 13.13 -7.86
N PRO A 228 -0.26 11.92 -8.14
CA PRO A 228 -1.01 10.92 -8.91
C PRO A 228 -2.21 10.38 -8.11
N ASN A 229 -3.07 9.60 -8.75
CA ASN A 229 -4.04 8.79 -8.00
C ASN A 229 -3.30 7.63 -7.34
N PHE A 230 -3.24 7.62 -6.00
CA PHE A 230 -2.51 6.62 -5.24
C PHE A 230 -3.29 6.17 -3.98
N SER A 231 -2.76 5.17 -3.30
CA SER A 231 -3.33 4.54 -2.12
C SER A 231 -2.26 4.29 -1.05
N ALA A 232 -2.64 3.85 0.14
CA ALA A 232 -1.70 3.46 1.18
C ALA A 232 -0.69 2.38 0.74
N HIS A 233 -1.06 1.55 -0.24
CA HIS A 233 -0.14 0.57 -0.80
C HIS A 233 1.00 1.22 -1.60
N ASN A 234 0.74 2.34 -2.26
CA ASN A 234 1.79 3.12 -2.94
C ASN A 234 2.74 3.77 -1.93
N LEU A 235 2.27 4.17 -0.73
CA LEU A 235 3.15 4.67 0.34
C LEU A 235 4.12 3.57 0.82
N ARG A 236 3.62 2.34 0.97
CA ARG A 236 4.48 1.18 1.25
C ARG A 236 5.48 0.95 0.11
N HIS A 237 5.06 1.04 -1.14
CA HIS A 237 5.93 0.91 -2.30
C HIS A 237 7.00 2.01 -2.31
N THR A 238 6.61 3.26 -2.02
CA THR A 238 7.52 4.40 -1.87
C THR A 238 8.59 4.14 -0.80
N PHE A 239 8.20 3.65 0.39
CA PHE A 239 9.17 3.28 1.42
C PHE A 239 10.14 2.19 0.93
N CYS A 240 9.62 1.13 0.28
CA CYS A 240 10.44 0.04 -0.25
C CYS A 240 11.45 0.56 -1.29
N THR A 241 11.02 1.41 -2.22
CA THR A 241 11.89 2.05 -3.21
C THR A 241 12.99 2.87 -2.54
N ARG A 242 12.64 3.73 -1.56
CA ARG A 242 13.64 4.52 -0.80
C ARG A 242 14.61 3.64 0.00
N LEU A 243 14.15 2.50 0.50
CA LEU A 243 15.01 1.53 1.16
C LEU A 243 15.96 0.85 0.16
N CYS A 244 15.46 0.44 -1.00
CA CYS A 244 16.26 -0.15 -2.09
C CYS A 244 17.34 0.80 -2.65
N GLU A 245 17.11 2.11 -2.64
CA GLU A 245 18.09 3.11 -3.06
C GLU A 245 19.31 3.20 -2.11
N ARG A 246 19.16 2.73 -0.86
CA ARG A 246 20.16 2.87 0.21
C ARG A 246 20.72 1.56 0.74
N GLU A 247 19.95 0.49 0.63
CA GLU A 247 20.30 -0.86 1.10
C GLU A 247 20.42 -1.81 -0.09
N THR A 248 21.53 -2.50 -0.18
CA THR A 248 21.82 -3.46 -1.26
C THR A 248 21.55 -4.91 -0.88
N ASN A 249 21.41 -5.19 0.42
CA ASN A 249 21.13 -6.52 0.91
C ASN A 249 19.62 -6.84 0.78
N LEU A 250 19.25 -7.55 -0.27
CA LEU A 250 17.87 -7.93 -0.56
C LEU A 250 17.20 -8.70 0.58
N LYS A 251 17.96 -9.45 1.39
CA LYS A 251 17.42 -10.19 2.54
C LYS A 251 17.01 -9.27 3.68
N VAL A 252 17.77 -8.20 3.91
CA VAL A 252 17.42 -7.16 4.89
C VAL A 252 16.15 -6.45 4.45
N ILE A 253 16.09 -6.03 3.17
CA ILE A 253 14.89 -5.40 2.59
C ILE A 253 13.68 -6.33 2.71
N GLN A 254 13.83 -7.60 2.30
CA GLN A 254 12.78 -8.61 2.38
C GLN A 254 12.25 -8.77 3.82
N SER A 255 13.15 -8.82 4.81
CA SER A 255 12.82 -8.98 6.22
C SER A 255 12.02 -7.77 6.75
N ILE A 256 12.49 -6.55 6.49
CA ILE A 256 11.81 -5.31 6.91
C ILE A 256 10.42 -5.24 6.27
N MET A 257 10.33 -5.52 4.97
CA MET A 257 9.07 -5.46 4.23
C MET A 257 8.11 -6.62 4.57
N GLY A 258 8.60 -7.74 5.07
CA GLY A 258 7.79 -8.94 5.29
C GLY A 258 7.25 -9.50 3.97
N HIS A 259 8.07 -9.53 2.91
CA HIS A 259 7.72 -10.14 1.64
C HIS A 259 7.93 -11.66 1.74
N LYS A 260 6.85 -12.41 1.47
CA LYS A 260 6.92 -13.89 1.44
C LYS A 260 7.88 -14.38 0.36
N ASP A 261 7.79 -13.75 -0.83
CA ASP A 261 8.61 -14.05 -2.00
C ASP A 261 9.67 -12.97 -2.20
N ILE A 262 10.93 -13.39 -2.32
CA ILE A 262 12.06 -12.51 -2.61
C ILE A 262 11.89 -11.81 -3.97
N GLN A 263 11.19 -12.45 -4.93
CA GLN A 263 10.95 -11.89 -6.25
C GLN A 263 10.26 -10.52 -6.16
N THR A 264 9.28 -10.37 -5.26
CA THR A 264 8.63 -9.07 -5.01
C THR A 264 9.63 -7.98 -4.61
N THR A 265 10.64 -8.34 -3.79
CA THR A 265 11.70 -7.40 -3.39
C THR A 265 12.62 -7.10 -4.56
N MET A 266 12.98 -8.12 -5.34
CA MET A 266 13.86 -7.98 -6.51
C MET A 266 13.22 -7.10 -7.60
N ASP A 267 11.93 -7.24 -7.85
CA ASP A 267 11.22 -6.44 -8.85
C ASP A 267 11.24 -4.94 -8.47
N ILE A 268 10.98 -4.61 -7.20
CA ILE A 268 11.05 -3.23 -6.71
C ILE A 268 12.49 -2.71 -6.71
N TYR A 269 13.46 -3.54 -6.34
CA TYR A 269 14.87 -3.18 -6.37
C TYR A 269 15.35 -2.88 -7.80
N ALA A 270 14.93 -3.69 -8.78
CA ALA A 270 15.26 -3.46 -10.18
C ALA A 270 14.68 -2.14 -10.70
N GLU A 271 13.42 -1.83 -10.37
CA GLU A 271 12.77 -0.56 -10.72
C GLU A 271 13.52 0.63 -10.10
N ALA A 272 13.79 0.60 -8.80
CA ALA A 272 14.50 1.66 -8.08
C ALA A 272 15.92 1.91 -8.62
N THR A 273 16.62 0.85 -9.00
CA THR A 273 17.98 0.95 -9.55
C THR A 273 17.99 1.46 -10.99
N GLU A 274 17.00 1.19 -11.81
CA GLU A 274 16.88 1.76 -13.17
C GLU A 274 16.58 3.27 -13.11
N GLU A 275 15.68 3.72 -12.23
CA GLU A 275 15.44 5.16 -12.02
C GLU A 275 16.73 5.88 -11.60
N LYS A 276 17.43 5.33 -10.61
CA LYS A 276 18.69 5.91 -10.13
C LYS A 276 19.79 5.92 -11.19
N LYS A 277 19.85 4.90 -12.03
CA LYS A 277 20.77 4.83 -13.15
C LYS A 277 20.49 5.94 -14.16
N GLN A 278 19.24 6.18 -14.49
CA GLN A 278 18.82 7.26 -15.39
C GLN A 278 19.19 8.63 -14.82
N GLU A 279 18.86 8.92 -13.56
CA GLU A 279 19.27 10.16 -12.87
C GLU A 279 20.78 10.35 -12.88
N THR A 280 21.54 9.26 -12.64
CA THR A 280 23.02 9.30 -12.66
C THR A 280 23.56 9.65 -14.05
N PHE A 281 22.97 9.08 -15.09
CA PHE A 281 23.37 9.38 -16.47
C PHE A 281 22.99 10.80 -16.92
N GLU A 282 21.81 11.29 -16.51
CA GLU A 282 21.39 12.69 -16.76
C GLU A 282 22.34 13.68 -16.05
N HIS A 283 22.70 13.40 -14.80
CA HIS A 283 23.68 14.22 -14.06
C HIS A 283 25.07 14.18 -14.71
N LEU A 284 25.49 13.00 -15.15
CA LEU A 284 26.76 12.83 -15.87
C LEU A 284 26.77 13.65 -17.17
N ALA A 285 25.69 13.55 -17.95
CA ALA A 285 25.55 14.31 -19.18
C ALA A 285 25.58 15.85 -18.97
N ALA A 286 25.01 16.31 -17.85
CA ALA A 286 25.00 17.72 -17.48
C ALA A 286 26.36 18.24 -16.94
N THR A 287 27.21 17.33 -16.44
CA THR A 287 28.51 17.69 -15.83
C THR A 287 29.72 17.34 -16.68
N MET A 288 29.55 16.50 -17.69
CA MET A 288 30.62 16.15 -18.63
C MET A 288 30.63 17.09 -19.85
N ASP A 289 31.50 18.07 -19.81
CA ASP A 289 31.83 18.98 -20.92
C ASP A 289 32.74 18.28 -21.96
N VAL A 290 32.39 17.04 -22.36
CA VAL A 290 33.29 16.17 -23.15
C VAL A 290 32.80 15.98 -24.60
N PHE A 291 31.66 16.54 -24.98
CA PHE A 291 31.15 16.45 -26.35
C PHE A 291 30.83 17.82 -26.97
#